data_5abe46683929bc8ee80792abd7a3984a
#
_entry.id   5abe46683929bc8ee80792abd7a3984a
#
_cell.length_a   1.000
_cell.length_b   1.000
_cell.length_c   1.000
_cell.angle_alpha   90.00
_cell.angle_beta   90.00
_cell.angle_gamma   90.00
#
_symmetry.space_group_name_H-M   'P 1'
#
loop_
_entity.id
_entity.type
_entity.pdbx_description
1 polymer ?
#
loop_
_entity_poly.entity_id
_entity_poly.type
_entity_poly.pdbx_seq_one_letter_code
_entity_poly.pdbx_strand_id
1 'polypeptide(L)'
;MSIYNDHIAIVGAGIAGLALGCFLQKYKIQNIVLERNNNISNEGAGISISPNGIRVIERLGLVKELKKKAFHNTSASFFSEYDHVLTNPVNVFTLSLIHI
;
A
#
# COMPACT_ATOMS: atom_id res chain seq x y z
N MET A 1 -15.62 20.06 -24.80
CA MET A 1 -15.88 19.36 -23.53
C MET A 1 -14.88 18.24 -23.34
N SER A 2 -14.38 18.06 -22.13
CA SER A 2 -13.49 16.94 -21.81
C SER A 2 -14.30 15.65 -21.72
N ILE A 3 -13.75 14.54 -22.21
CA ILE A 3 -14.33 13.19 -22.03
C ILE A 3 -14.34 12.76 -20.56
N TYR A 4 -13.63 13.47 -19.67
CA TYR A 4 -13.49 13.15 -18.27
C TYR A 4 -14.38 13.99 -17.34
N ASN A 5 -15.37 14.74 -17.88
CA ASN A 5 -16.20 15.61 -17.06
C ASN A 5 -16.96 14.91 -15.94
N ASP A 6 -17.33 13.63 -16.15
CA ASP A 6 -18.06 12.83 -15.16
C ASP A 6 -17.14 11.90 -14.36
N HIS A 7 -15.84 12.10 -14.46
CA HIS A 7 -14.84 11.26 -13.75
C HIS A 7 -14.43 11.90 -12.43
N ILE A 8 -14.24 11.06 -11.42
CA ILE A 8 -13.54 11.46 -10.20
C ILE A 8 -12.05 11.53 -10.52
N ALA A 9 -11.44 12.68 -10.30
CA ALA A 9 -10.02 12.88 -10.50
C ALA A 9 -9.25 12.54 -9.21
N ILE A 10 -8.30 11.62 -9.31
CA ILE A 10 -7.38 11.26 -8.25
C ILE A 10 -6.01 11.83 -8.60
N VAL A 11 -5.47 12.67 -7.77
CA VAL A 11 -4.16 13.29 -7.99
C VAL A 11 -3.08 12.49 -7.27
N GLY A 12 -2.20 11.88 -8.03
CA GLY A 12 -1.10 11.04 -7.56
C GLY A 12 -1.37 9.54 -7.71
N ALA A 13 -0.42 8.85 -8.34
CA ALA A 13 -0.45 7.39 -8.52
C ALA A 13 0.44 6.66 -7.51
N GLY A 14 0.46 7.14 -6.28
CA GLY A 14 1.02 6.41 -5.15
C GLY A 14 0.09 5.29 -4.70
N ILE A 15 0.47 4.57 -3.64
CA ILE A 15 -0.32 3.42 -3.15
C ILE A 15 -1.77 3.81 -2.81
N ALA A 16 -1.97 4.95 -2.17
CA ALA A 16 -3.31 5.42 -1.80
C ALA A 16 -4.16 5.77 -3.01
N GLY A 17 -3.60 6.52 -3.96
CA GLY A 17 -4.31 6.92 -5.18
C GLY A 17 -4.67 5.73 -6.05
N LEU A 18 -3.76 4.79 -6.22
CA LEU A 18 -4.01 3.57 -6.99
C LEU A 18 -5.04 2.67 -6.29
N ALA A 19 -4.97 2.53 -4.97
CA ALA A 19 -5.96 1.76 -4.21
C ALA A 19 -7.36 2.36 -4.36
N LEU A 20 -7.49 3.69 -4.23
CA LEU A 20 -8.76 4.37 -4.44
C LEU A 20 -9.29 4.17 -5.86
N GLY A 21 -8.44 4.32 -6.87
CA GLY A 21 -8.81 4.08 -8.27
C GLY A 21 -9.32 2.67 -8.51
N CYS A 22 -8.65 1.67 -7.95
CA CYS A 22 -9.07 0.27 -8.01
C CYS A 22 -10.44 0.05 -7.35
N PHE A 23 -10.69 0.65 -6.18
CA PHE A 23 -12.00 0.57 -5.53
C PHE A 23 -13.09 1.23 -6.33
N LEU A 24 -12.86 2.44 -6.84
CA LEU A 24 -13.84 3.13 -7.68
C LEU A 24 -14.17 2.30 -8.91
N GLN A 25 -13.17 1.71 -9.55
CA GLN A 25 -13.37 0.82 -10.69
C GLN A 25 -14.19 -0.42 -10.32
N LYS A 26 -13.90 -1.02 -9.17
CA LYS A 26 -14.66 -2.17 -8.65
C LYS A 26 -16.15 -1.85 -8.50
N TYR A 27 -16.47 -0.64 -8.05
CA TYR A 27 -17.85 -0.16 -7.91
C TYR A 27 -18.40 0.50 -9.19
N LYS A 28 -17.68 0.40 -10.31
CA LYS A 28 -18.07 0.97 -11.61
C LYS A 28 -18.26 2.50 -11.57
N ILE A 29 -17.48 3.16 -10.73
CA ILE A 29 -17.43 4.62 -10.66
C ILE A 29 -16.29 5.09 -11.55
N GLN A 30 -16.63 5.95 -12.51
CA GLN A 30 -15.66 6.50 -13.45
C GLN A 30 -14.63 7.36 -12.72
N ASN A 31 -13.36 7.07 -12.96
CA ASN A 31 -12.27 7.81 -12.34
C ASN A 31 -11.07 7.91 -13.28
N ILE A 32 -10.22 8.86 -12.98
CA ILE A 32 -8.94 9.05 -13.66
C ILE A 32 -7.87 9.34 -12.62
N VAL A 33 -6.74 8.68 -12.74
CA VAL A 33 -5.58 8.93 -11.88
C VAL A 33 -4.59 9.78 -12.64
N LEU A 34 -4.23 10.92 -12.06
CA LEU A 34 -3.29 11.88 -12.62
C LEU A 34 -1.94 11.74 -11.91
N GLU A 35 -0.90 11.44 -12.65
CA GLU A 35 0.46 11.29 -12.15
C GLU A 35 1.40 12.25 -12.87
N ARG A 36 2.17 13.01 -12.09
CA ARG A 36 3.14 13.98 -12.66
C ARG A 36 4.34 13.33 -13.35
N ASN A 37 4.72 12.12 -12.92
CA ASN A 37 5.80 11.37 -13.53
C ASN A 37 5.30 10.64 -14.78
N ASN A 38 6.16 10.45 -15.76
CA ASN A 38 5.78 9.76 -17.01
C ASN A 38 5.44 8.29 -16.80
N ASN A 39 5.99 7.68 -15.75
CA ASN A 39 5.74 6.28 -15.42
C ASN A 39 5.39 6.16 -13.92
N ILE A 40 4.62 5.12 -13.58
CA ILE A 40 4.43 4.73 -12.19
C ILE A 40 5.78 4.23 -11.68
N SER A 41 6.32 4.91 -10.65
CA SER A 41 7.61 4.58 -10.09
C SER A 41 7.54 3.31 -9.25
N ASN A 42 8.53 2.43 -9.45
CA ASN A 42 8.82 1.33 -8.54
C ASN A 42 9.81 1.74 -7.44
N GLU A 43 10.24 3.00 -7.45
CA GLU A 43 11.15 3.54 -6.45
C GLU A 43 10.38 3.99 -5.22
N GLY A 44 10.97 3.81 -4.08
CA GLY A 44 10.40 4.25 -2.82
C GLY A 44 11.03 3.59 -1.61
N ALA A 45 10.66 4.09 -0.45
CA ALA A 45 11.02 3.48 0.82
C ALA A 45 10.28 2.15 1.01
N GLY A 46 10.76 1.35 1.94
CA GLY A 46 10.03 0.16 2.38
C GLY A 46 8.67 0.56 2.97
N ILE A 47 7.70 -0.29 2.80
CA ILE A 47 6.36 -0.10 3.35
C ILE A 47 5.94 -1.32 4.16
N SER A 48 5.37 -1.09 5.32
CA SER A 48 4.74 -2.14 6.13
C SER A 48 3.24 -2.01 6.07
N ILE A 49 2.57 -3.10 5.80
CA ILE A 49 1.11 -3.13 5.69
C ILE A 49 0.56 -3.86 6.91
N SER A 50 -0.20 -3.14 7.72
CA SER A 50 -0.88 -3.67 8.90
C SER A 50 -2.03 -4.61 8.51
N PRO A 51 -2.58 -5.38 9.46
CA PRO A 51 -3.76 -6.22 9.20
C PRO A 51 -4.94 -5.46 8.61
N ASN A 52 -5.15 -4.21 9.01
CA ASN A 52 -6.20 -3.37 8.44
C ASN A 52 -5.94 -3.06 6.96
N GLY A 53 -4.70 -2.75 6.60
CA GLY A 53 -4.31 -2.54 5.21
C GLY A 53 -4.43 -3.82 4.38
N ILE A 54 -4.11 -4.97 4.97
CA ILE A 54 -4.26 -6.27 4.30
C ILE A 54 -5.73 -6.53 3.95
N ARG A 55 -6.67 -6.19 4.83
CA ARG A 55 -8.11 -6.32 4.54
C ARG A 55 -8.54 -5.49 3.34
N VAL A 56 -7.97 -4.31 3.19
CA VAL A 56 -8.22 -3.47 2.01
C VAL A 56 -7.75 -4.18 0.74
N ILE A 57 -6.55 -4.74 0.78
CA ILE A 57 -5.97 -5.47 -0.35
C ILE A 57 -6.75 -6.76 -0.66
N GLU A 58 -7.26 -7.45 0.37
CA GLU A 58 -8.17 -8.60 0.20
C GLU A 58 -9.41 -8.23 -0.59
N ARG A 59 -10.03 -7.10 -0.26
CA ARG A 59 -11.22 -6.61 -0.99
C ARG A 59 -10.93 -6.29 -2.44
N LEU A 60 -9.68 -5.93 -2.76
CA LEU A 60 -9.22 -5.71 -4.13
C LEU A 60 -8.82 -7.01 -4.85
N GLY A 61 -8.77 -8.14 -4.14
CA GLY A 61 -8.38 -9.42 -4.72
C GLY A 61 -6.88 -9.56 -5.00
N LEU A 62 -6.03 -8.75 -4.34
CA LEU A 62 -4.60 -8.64 -4.63
C LEU A 62 -3.69 -9.31 -3.58
N VAL A 63 -4.25 -10.01 -2.59
CA VAL A 63 -3.45 -10.61 -1.50
C VAL A 63 -2.46 -11.64 -2.02
N LYS A 64 -2.86 -12.49 -2.97
CA LYS A 64 -1.95 -13.48 -3.55
C LYS A 64 -0.75 -12.85 -4.22
N GLU A 65 -0.97 -11.77 -4.96
CA GLU A 65 0.09 -11.02 -5.63
C GLU A 65 1.02 -10.34 -4.62
N LEU A 66 0.43 -9.76 -3.59
CA LEU A 66 1.19 -9.13 -2.52
C LEU A 66 2.09 -10.14 -1.80
N LYS A 67 1.56 -11.29 -1.42
CA LYS A 67 2.31 -12.34 -0.71
C LYS A 67 3.51 -12.87 -1.49
N LYS A 68 3.45 -12.86 -2.81
CA LYS A 68 4.59 -13.26 -3.65
C LYS A 68 5.77 -12.30 -3.56
N LYS A 69 5.53 -11.05 -3.19
CA LYS A 69 6.53 -9.97 -3.20
C LYS A 69 6.85 -9.42 -1.81
N ALA A 70 6.09 -9.79 -0.81
CA ALA A 70 6.20 -9.24 0.54
C ALA A 70 6.84 -10.22 1.50
N PHE A 71 7.50 -9.68 2.52
CA PHE A 71 7.97 -10.44 3.66
C PHE A 71 6.91 -10.42 4.76
N HIS A 72 6.68 -11.58 5.36
CA HIS A 72 5.76 -11.70 6.49
C HIS A 72 6.54 -11.52 7.80
N ASN A 73 6.28 -10.43 8.48
CA ASN A 73 6.86 -10.15 9.78
C ASN A 73 5.98 -10.77 10.88
N THR A 74 6.60 -11.51 11.79
CA THR A 74 5.90 -12.19 12.87
C THR A 74 6.19 -11.60 14.24
N SER A 75 7.27 -10.82 14.38
CA SER A 75 7.65 -10.20 15.64
C SER A 75 8.34 -8.87 15.43
N ALA A 76 8.25 -8.03 16.44
CA ALA A 76 8.98 -6.77 16.53
C ALA A 76 9.59 -6.62 17.92
N SER A 77 10.75 -6.02 17.98
CA SER A 77 11.44 -5.67 19.24
C SER A 77 11.80 -4.20 19.22
N PHE A 78 11.73 -3.56 20.35
CA PHE A 78 12.05 -2.15 20.50
C PHE A 78 13.29 -2.00 21.38
N PHE A 79 14.21 -1.17 20.96
CA PHE A 79 15.46 -0.89 21.66
C PHE A 79 15.58 0.60 21.92
N SER A 80 16.31 0.96 22.99
CA SER A 80 16.74 2.33 23.20
C SER A 80 17.90 2.69 22.25
N GLU A 81 18.28 3.96 22.20
CA GLU A 81 19.45 4.40 21.46
C GLU A 81 20.77 3.80 21.97
N TYR A 82 20.78 3.23 23.17
CA TYR A 82 21.94 2.54 23.78
C TYR A 82 21.83 1.02 23.72
N ASP A 83 21.05 0.48 22.77
CA ASP A 83 20.85 -0.96 22.58
C ASP A 83 20.19 -1.70 23.78
N HIS A 84 19.57 -0.95 24.70
CA HIS A 84 18.79 -1.58 25.76
C HIS A 84 17.43 -2.04 25.21
N VAL A 85 17.10 -3.31 25.48
CA VAL A 85 15.79 -3.86 25.10
C VAL A 85 14.69 -3.16 25.90
N LEU A 86 13.80 -2.44 25.21
CA LEU A 86 12.66 -1.75 25.81
C LEU A 86 11.44 -2.65 25.96
N THR A 87 11.28 -3.62 25.08
CA THR A 87 10.20 -4.59 25.12
C THR A 87 10.70 -5.98 24.74
N ASN A 88 10.05 -7.01 25.27
CA ASN A 88 10.20 -8.35 24.71
C ASN A 88 9.63 -8.37 23.28
N PRO A 89 10.09 -9.32 22.44
CA PRO A 89 9.52 -9.46 21.10
C PRO A 89 8.00 -9.55 21.16
N VAL A 90 7.35 -8.71 20.36
CA VAL A 90 5.88 -8.66 20.28
C VAL A 90 5.46 -9.30 18.97
N ASN A 91 4.46 -10.15 19.01
CA ASN A 91 3.90 -10.74 17.80
C ASN A 91 3.23 -9.64 16.97
N VAL A 92 3.62 -9.58 15.70
CA VAL A 92 3.03 -8.65 14.74
C VAL A 92 2.64 -9.42 13.47
N PHE A 93 1.51 -9.03 12.91
CA PHE A 93 1.04 -9.57 11.63
C PHE A 93 1.07 -8.45 10.61
N THR A 94 2.22 -8.24 10.01
CA THR A 94 2.41 -7.25 8.97
C THR A 94 3.04 -7.88 7.75
N LEU A 95 2.72 -7.34 6.58
CA LEU A 95 3.44 -7.61 5.36
C LEU A 95 4.32 -6.41 5.06
N SER A 96 5.59 -6.66 4.85
CA SER A 96 6.55 -5.62 4.47
C SER A 96 7.02 -5.82 3.05
N LEU A 97 7.01 -4.75 2.30
CA LEU A 97 7.55 -4.66 0.97
C LEU A 97 8.76 -3.73 1.01
N ILE A 98 9.91 -4.25 0.62
CA ILE A 98 11.12 -3.46 0.50
C ILE A 98 11.44 -3.34 -0.98
N HIS A 99 11.45 -2.12 -1.49
CA HIS A 99 11.94 -1.83 -2.81
C HIS A 99 13.45 -1.63 -2.74
N ILE A 100 14.11 -2.46 -3.46
CA ILE A 100 15.55 -2.37 -3.64
C ILE A 100 15.81 -1.85 -5.05
#